data_639fb80fd9afb6981686e0a31e2a15f5
#
_entry.id   639fb80fd9afb6981686e0a31e2a15f5
#
_cell.length_a   1.000
_cell.length_b   1.000
_cell.length_c   1.000
_cell.angle_alpha   90.00
_cell.angle_beta   90.00
_cell.angle_gamma   90.00
#
_symmetry.space_group_name_H-M   'P 1'
#
loop_
_entity.id
_entity.type
_entity.pdbx_description
1 polymer ?
#
loop_
_entity_poly.entity_id
_entity_poly.type
_entity_poly.pdbx_seq_one_letter_code
_entity_poly.pdbx_strand_id
1 'polypeptide(L)'
;MKQIFKSREKLWVSLIIIAFAVLLVTPQLFTRKVILGSDSIFHYNRFYEAAMQLKNGNLYYFLSLYGFQQSGRIVNALYGPFFAYLQGGLVLISGTWFRYQIVSRVLLHILAESSMYALLKQCKVKTTIALSLGLLYATTFSIQYWTMRQGFSSWGAALLPFCFIPAIHYVFYQKVEPIRLALSMALIFQVHVLSALILVMMYLPFYLYTFVKSPIAKKKETFVQVVIAVILFLLLTVNVWLVLLYLRGTNHLLDPFINREIGKNGIDGTARYWLYTPISLMVLLILQFIYAVLNWKKFAKWKKILHFIYFIFFFLSTGLFPWQ
;
A
#
# COMPACT_ATOMS: atom_id res chain seq x y z
N MET A 1 -1.90 -17.61 -33.47
CA MET A 1 -0.72 -16.76 -33.39
C MET A 1 -0.85 -15.65 -32.29
N LYS A 2 -1.81 -14.70 -32.34
CA LYS A 2 -1.95 -13.61 -31.33
C LYS A 2 -2.05 -14.10 -29.86
N GLN A 3 -2.68 -15.23 -29.61
CA GLN A 3 -2.83 -15.79 -28.25
C GLN A 3 -1.51 -16.37 -27.72
N ILE A 4 -0.71 -17.01 -28.58
CA ILE A 4 0.62 -17.57 -28.22
C ILE A 4 1.62 -16.44 -27.92
N PHE A 5 1.62 -15.37 -28.71
CA PHE A 5 2.46 -14.19 -28.44
C PHE A 5 2.10 -13.51 -27.13
N LYS A 6 0.80 -13.38 -26.81
CA LYS A 6 0.33 -12.82 -25.55
C LYS A 6 0.68 -13.70 -24.33
N SER A 7 0.72 -15.01 -24.51
CA SER A 7 1.16 -15.94 -23.48
C SER A 7 2.67 -15.83 -23.21
N ARG A 8 3.48 -15.75 -24.26
CA ARG A 8 4.94 -15.57 -24.17
C ARG A 8 5.30 -14.22 -23.50
N GLU A 9 4.61 -13.14 -23.89
CA GLU A 9 4.82 -11.82 -23.28
C GLU A 9 4.56 -11.85 -21.76
N LYS A 10 3.48 -12.47 -21.32
CA LYS A 10 3.18 -12.61 -19.89
C LYS A 10 4.25 -13.42 -19.15
N LEU A 11 4.71 -14.51 -19.78
CA LEU A 11 5.77 -15.35 -19.19
C LEU A 11 7.06 -14.55 -18.97
N TRP A 12 7.54 -13.84 -20.00
CA TRP A 12 8.74 -13.01 -19.89
C TRP A 12 8.61 -11.90 -18.87
N VAL A 13 7.46 -11.21 -18.81
CA VAL A 13 7.19 -10.20 -17.79
C VAL A 13 7.28 -10.81 -16.39
N SER A 14 6.66 -11.96 -16.17
CA SER A 14 6.70 -12.63 -14.86
C SER A 14 8.11 -13.08 -14.49
N LEU A 15 8.88 -13.62 -15.43
CA LEU A 15 10.26 -14.03 -15.18
C LEU A 15 11.17 -12.84 -14.82
N ILE A 16 11.01 -11.71 -15.50
CA ILE A 16 11.79 -10.50 -15.22
C ILE A 16 11.43 -9.95 -13.84
N ILE A 17 10.15 -9.89 -13.47
CA ILE A 17 9.69 -9.46 -12.15
C ILE A 17 10.31 -10.37 -11.07
N ILE A 18 10.21 -11.69 -11.20
CA ILE A 18 10.76 -12.62 -10.20
C ILE A 18 12.28 -12.46 -10.11
N ALA A 19 12.98 -12.39 -11.24
CA ALA A 19 14.43 -12.24 -11.26
C ALA A 19 14.89 -10.95 -10.58
N PHE A 20 14.18 -9.83 -10.84
CA PHE A 20 14.51 -8.55 -10.23
C PHE A 20 14.19 -8.52 -8.74
N ALA A 21 13.07 -9.10 -8.31
CA ALA A 21 12.74 -9.25 -6.89
C ALA A 21 13.81 -10.06 -6.14
N VAL A 22 14.33 -11.15 -6.72
CA VAL A 22 15.44 -11.92 -6.16
C VAL A 22 16.72 -11.09 -6.12
N LEU A 23 17.03 -10.35 -7.19
CA LEU A 23 18.19 -9.46 -7.24
C LEU A 23 18.17 -8.42 -6.11
N LEU A 24 17.04 -7.81 -5.81
CA LEU A 24 16.90 -6.82 -4.73
C LEU A 24 17.16 -7.42 -3.32
N VAL A 25 17.01 -8.72 -3.15
CA VAL A 25 17.24 -9.41 -1.87
C VAL A 25 18.66 -9.99 -1.77
N THR A 26 19.38 -10.07 -2.87
CA THR A 26 20.72 -10.65 -2.97
C THR A 26 21.71 -10.12 -1.92
N PRO A 27 21.80 -8.81 -1.59
CA PRO A 27 22.71 -8.33 -0.54
C PRO A 27 22.46 -8.98 0.82
N GLN A 28 21.19 -9.24 1.15
CA GLN A 28 20.84 -9.92 2.41
C GLN A 28 21.21 -11.41 2.37
N LEU A 29 21.07 -12.06 1.21
CA LEU A 29 21.50 -13.46 1.04
C LEU A 29 23.00 -13.64 1.30
N PHE A 30 23.82 -12.71 0.82
CA PHE A 30 25.27 -12.74 1.06
C PHE A 30 25.64 -12.47 2.51
N THR A 31 25.03 -11.49 3.15
CA THR A 31 25.35 -11.15 4.54
C THR A 31 24.82 -12.18 5.54
N ARG A 32 23.80 -12.96 5.18
CA ARG A 32 23.08 -13.93 6.03
C ARG A 32 22.60 -13.37 7.36
N LYS A 33 22.35 -12.04 7.42
CA LYS A 33 21.92 -11.34 8.63
C LYS A 33 20.42 -11.04 8.59
N VAL A 34 19.78 -11.11 9.75
CA VAL A 34 18.43 -10.57 9.96
C VAL A 34 18.54 -9.05 10.07
N ILE A 35 17.74 -8.35 9.28
CA ILE A 35 17.68 -6.89 9.31
C ILE A 35 16.63 -6.48 10.35
N LEU A 36 17.06 -5.72 11.35
CA LEU A 36 16.17 -5.14 12.36
C LEU A 36 16.24 -3.62 12.25
N GLY A 37 15.09 -2.99 12.32
CA GLY A 37 14.95 -1.54 12.32
C GLY A 37 13.91 -1.11 13.34
N SER A 38 13.48 0.11 13.28
CA SER A 38 12.59 0.81 14.22
C SER A 38 11.53 -0.10 14.89
N ASP A 39 10.46 -0.45 14.15
CA ASP A 39 9.32 -1.21 14.69
C ASP A 39 9.33 -2.69 14.29
N SER A 40 10.43 -3.18 13.72
CA SER A 40 10.49 -4.54 13.18
C SER A 40 10.24 -5.60 14.26
N ILE A 41 10.79 -5.42 15.46
CA ILE A 41 10.59 -6.35 16.60
C ILE A 41 9.11 -6.39 16.99
N PHE A 42 8.44 -5.24 17.01
CA PHE A 42 7.00 -5.16 17.30
C PHE A 42 6.18 -5.96 16.25
N HIS A 43 6.45 -5.76 14.97
CA HIS A 43 5.74 -6.46 13.90
C HIS A 43 6.08 -7.94 13.85
N TYR A 44 7.31 -8.33 14.16
CA TYR A 44 7.70 -9.74 14.22
C TYR A 44 7.04 -10.46 15.40
N ASN A 45 6.85 -9.78 16.55
CA ASN A 45 6.04 -10.33 17.64
C ASN A 45 4.58 -10.56 17.21
N ARG A 46 3.99 -9.66 16.41
CA ARG A 46 2.65 -9.85 15.84
C ARG A 46 2.56 -11.08 14.94
N PHE A 47 3.57 -11.26 14.08
CA PHE A 47 3.62 -12.39 13.15
C PHE A 47 3.94 -13.69 13.87
N TYR A 48 4.79 -13.65 14.90
CA TYR A 48 5.03 -14.79 15.79
C TYR A 48 3.76 -15.20 16.51
N GLU A 49 3.02 -14.26 17.07
CA GLU A 49 1.71 -14.51 17.70
C GLU A 49 0.78 -15.25 16.75
N ALA A 50 0.60 -14.73 15.53
CA ALA A 50 -0.25 -15.35 14.53
C ALA A 50 0.27 -16.74 14.10
N ALA A 51 1.58 -16.91 13.97
CA ALA A 51 2.20 -18.20 13.66
C ALA A 51 1.93 -19.25 14.75
N MET A 52 2.08 -18.87 16.01
CA MET A 52 1.85 -19.78 17.13
C MET A 52 0.37 -20.11 17.31
N GLN A 53 -0.53 -19.15 17.07
CA GLN A 53 -1.97 -19.41 17.05
C GLN A 53 -2.34 -20.42 15.94
N LEU A 54 -1.82 -20.23 14.73
CA LEU A 54 -2.02 -21.19 13.63
C LEU A 54 -1.47 -22.59 13.98
N LYS A 55 -0.27 -22.64 14.57
CA LYS A 55 0.36 -23.91 14.95
C LYS A 55 -0.45 -24.67 16.00
N ASN A 56 -1.07 -23.97 16.94
CA ASN A 56 -1.81 -24.56 18.05
C ASN A 56 -3.33 -24.67 17.77
N GLY A 57 -3.80 -24.29 16.58
CA GLY A 57 -5.20 -24.41 16.17
C GLY A 57 -6.14 -23.44 16.89
N ASN A 58 -5.64 -22.33 17.46
CA ASN A 58 -6.47 -21.29 18.06
C ASN A 58 -6.32 -19.98 17.25
N LEU A 59 -7.42 -19.26 17.01
CA LEU A 59 -7.45 -18.07 16.18
C LEU A 59 -7.99 -16.86 16.95
N TYR A 60 -7.45 -16.64 18.16
CA TYR A 60 -7.83 -15.51 19.03
C TYR A 60 -7.10 -14.25 18.62
N TYR A 61 -7.34 -13.74 17.40
CA TYR A 61 -6.62 -12.60 16.83
C TYR A 61 -6.67 -11.30 17.67
N PHE A 62 -7.63 -11.19 18.56
CA PHE A 62 -7.81 -10.04 19.46
C PHE A 62 -6.98 -10.13 20.75
N LEU A 63 -6.26 -11.22 20.99
CA LEU A 63 -5.50 -11.43 22.22
C LEU A 63 -4.12 -12.03 21.91
N SER A 64 -3.06 -11.48 22.48
CA SER A 64 -1.71 -12.02 22.35
C SER A 64 -1.46 -13.08 23.40
N LEU A 65 -1.46 -14.34 22.99
CA LEU A 65 -1.28 -15.52 23.87
C LEU A 65 0.18 -16.00 23.90
N TYR A 66 0.94 -15.77 22.82
CA TYR A 66 2.30 -16.31 22.64
C TYR A 66 3.35 -15.23 22.46
N GLY A 67 3.03 -14.17 21.74
CA GLY A 67 3.89 -13.03 21.55
C GLY A 67 3.79 -12.00 22.69
N PHE A 68 4.59 -10.93 22.61
CA PHE A 68 4.55 -9.83 23.58
C PHE A 68 4.64 -10.27 25.03
N GLN A 69 5.46 -11.30 25.30
CA GLN A 69 5.63 -11.88 26.64
C GLN A 69 4.32 -12.42 27.26
N GLN A 70 3.40 -12.88 26.42
CA GLN A 70 2.10 -13.43 26.84
C GLN A 70 1.24 -12.45 27.65
N SER A 71 1.43 -11.14 27.40
CA SER A 71 0.81 -10.07 28.19
C SER A 71 -0.67 -9.78 27.86
N GLY A 72 -1.29 -10.58 27.00
CA GLY A 72 -2.70 -10.39 26.62
C GLY A 72 -2.97 -9.12 25.79
N ARG A 73 -1.96 -8.55 25.11
CA ARG A 73 -2.12 -7.30 24.34
C ARG A 73 -3.04 -7.49 23.15
N ILE A 74 -3.86 -6.47 22.92
CA ILE A 74 -4.80 -6.42 21.79
C ILE A 74 -4.11 -5.73 20.62
N VAL A 75 -3.22 -6.41 19.92
CA VAL A 75 -2.41 -5.79 18.86
C VAL A 75 -2.93 -6.16 17.47
N ASN A 76 -3.08 -7.45 17.17
CA ASN A 76 -3.46 -7.89 15.83
C ASN A 76 -4.88 -7.44 15.42
N ALA A 77 -5.79 -7.25 16.37
CA ALA A 77 -7.10 -6.69 16.11
C ALA A 77 -7.06 -5.26 15.56
N LEU A 78 -6.06 -4.47 15.98
CA LEU A 78 -5.91 -3.04 15.60
C LEU A 78 -5.17 -2.86 14.27
N TYR A 79 -4.40 -3.86 13.84
CA TYR A 79 -3.49 -3.77 12.69
C TYR A 79 -3.86 -4.67 11.50
N GLY A 80 -5.08 -5.17 11.44
CA GLY A 80 -5.53 -6.06 10.39
C GLY A 80 -5.07 -7.51 10.61
N PRO A 81 -5.91 -8.32 11.24
CA PRO A 81 -5.56 -9.69 11.63
C PRO A 81 -5.30 -10.60 10.43
N PHE A 82 -6.01 -10.41 9.33
CA PHE A 82 -5.81 -11.21 8.11
C PHE A 82 -4.36 -11.18 7.63
N PHE A 83 -3.77 -9.99 7.57
CA PHE A 83 -2.38 -9.85 7.14
C PHE A 83 -1.40 -10.47 8.16
N ALA A 84 -1.69 -10.34 9.46
CA ALA A 84 -0.86 -10.95 10.49
C ALA A 84 -0.83 -12.48 10.38
N TYR A 85 -1.97 -13.12 10.10
CA TYR A 85 -2.03 -14.56 9.87
C TYR A 85 -1.32 -14.99 8.57
N LEU A 86 -1.44 -14.21 7.50
CA LEU A 86 -0.69 -14.47 6.28
C LEU A 86 0.82 -14.45 6.53
N GLN A 87 1.31 -13.45 7.24
CA GLN A 87 2.72 -13.36 7.64
C GLN A 87 3.11 -14.46 8.64
N GLY A 88 2.23 -14.78 9.58
CA GLY A 88 2.42 -15.91 10.52
C GLY A 88 2.56 -17.25 9.81
N GLY A 89 1.76 -17.50 8.78
CA GLY A 89 1.91 -18.68 7.91
C GLY A 89 3.26 -18.72 7.21
N LEU A 90 3.74 -17.57 6.70
CA LEU A 90 5.10 -17.46 6.11
C LEU A 90 6.20 -17.73 7.16
N VAL A 91 6.04 -17.27 8.41
CA VAL A 91 6.97 -17.57 9.50
C VAL A 91 7.07 -19.07 9.75
N LEU A 92 5.92 -19.78 9.82
CA LEU A 92 5.88 -21.23 10.02
C LEU A 92 6.57 -21.99 8.89
N ILE A 93 6.25 -21.66 7.64
CA ILE A 93 6.83 -22.31 6.45
C ILE A 93 8.33 -22.07 6.36
N SER A 94 8.78 -20.87 6.71
CA SER A 94 10.19 -20.49 6.62
C SER A 94 11.06 -21.10 7.71
N GLY A 95 10.52 -21.39 8.87
CA GLY A 95 11.18 -22.03 10.01
C GLY A 95 12.21 -21.14 10.75
N THR A 96 12.79 -20.13 10.11
CA THR A 96 13.74 -19.18 10.71
C THR A 96 13.41 -17.74 10.29
N TRP A 97 13.74 -16.76 11.14
CA TRP A 97 13.52 -15.34 10.85
C TRP A 97 14.32 -14.84 9.62
N PHE A 98 15.50 -15.39 9.39
CA PHE A 98 16.27 -15.06 8.19
C PHE A 98 15.53 -15.51 6.91
N ARG A 99 15.11 -16.77 6.85
CA ARG A 99 14.38 -17.30 5.69
C ARG A 99 13.04 -16.57 5.51
N TYR A 100 12.33 -16.32 6.61
CA TYR A 100 11.10 -15.54 6.58
C TYR A 100 11.32 -14.16 5.93
N GLN A 101 12.35 -13.42 6.36
CA GLN A 101 12.64 -12.11 5.76
C GLN A 101 12.94 -12.20 4.27
N ILE A 102 13.73 -13.19 3.85
CA ILE A 102 14.04 -13.40 2.43
C ILE A 102 12.75 -13.64 1.63
N VAL A 103 11.94 -14.61 2.06
CA VAL A 103 10.68 -14.96 1.38
C VAL A 103 9.71 -13.77 1.37
N SER A 104 9.48 -13.14 2.52
CA SER A 104 8.59 -11.99 2.66
C SER A 104 9.03 -10.83 1.78
N ARG A 105 10.34 -10.52 1.70
CA ARG A 105 10.87 -9.45 0.86
C ARG A 105 10.76 -9.76 -0.63
N VAL A 106 11.05 -10.98 -1.06
CA VAL A 106 10.83 -11.40 -2.46
C VAL A 106 9.38 -11.23 -2.84
N LEU A 107 8.44 -11.73 -2.02
CA LEU A 107 7.00 -11.57 -2.27
C LEU A 107 6.56 -10.10 -2.30
N LEU A 108 7.09 -9.28 -1.41
CA LEU A 108 6.81 -7.84 -1.38
C LEU A 108 7.27 -7.15 -2.67
N HIS A 109 8.49 -7.44 -3.15
CA HIS A 109 9.01 -6.85 -4.40
C HIS A 109 8.19 -7.30 -5.60
N ILE A 110 7.88 -8.61 -5.71
CA ILE A 110 7.00 -9.14 -6.77
C ILE A 110 5.64 -8.40 -6.74
N LEU A 111 5.07 -8.20 -5.54
CA LEU A 111 3.81 -7.49 -5.38
C LEU A 111 3.92 -6.03 -5.83
N ALA A 112 4.96 -5.29 -5.41
CA ALA A 112 5.17 -3.89 -5.78
C ALA A 112 5.31 -3.71 -7.30
N GLU A 113 6.17 -4.52 -7.91
CA GLU A 113 6.43 -4.53 -9.36
C GLU A 113 5.16 -4.87 -10.16
N SER A 114 4.49 -5.96 -9.76
CA SER A 114 3.28 -6.44 -10.42
C SER A 114 2.11 -5.47 -10.28
N SER A 115 1.94 -4.84 -9.11
CA SER A 115 0.85 -3.90 -8.85
C SER A 115 0.98 -2.63 -9.70
N MET A 116 2.19 -2.06 -9.75
CA MET A 116 2.46 -0.90 -10.60
C MET A 116 2.36 -1.25 -12.09
N TYR A 117 2.91 -2.38 -12.51
CA TYR A 117 2.76 -2.88 -13.87
C TYR A 117 1.28 -3.02 -14.26
N ALA A 118 0.46 -3.65 -13.40
CA ALA A 118 -0.96 -3.84 -13.64
C ALA A 118 -1.71 -2.51 -13.78
N LEU A 119 -1.44 -1.54 -12.89
CA LEU A 119 -2.02 -0.19 -12.97
C LEU A 119 -1.69 0.50 -14.29
N LEU A 120 -0.41 0.48 -14.70
CA LEU A 120 0.05 1.11 -15.94
C LEU A 120 -0.54 0.44 -17.18
N LYS A 121 -0.75 -0.88 -17.15
CA LYS A 121 -1.45 -1.61 -18.23
C LYS A 121 -2.92 -1.19 -18.33
N GLN A 122 -3.61 -0.91 -17.21
CA GLN A 122 -4.96 -0.32 -17.25
C GLN A 122 -4.96 1.08 -17.86
N CYS A 123 -3.90 1.86 -17.64
CA CYS A 123 -3.68 3.15 -18.30
C CYS A 123 -3.24 3.05 -19.78
N LYS A 124 -3.26 1.84 -20.37
CA LYS A 124 -2.86 1.55 -21.76
C LYS A 124 -1.40 1.90 -22.08
N VAL A 125 -0.52 1.86 -21.10
CA VAL A 125 0.92 2.06 -21.28
C VAL A 125 1.53 0.84 -21.99
N LYS A 126 2.54 1.05 -22.85
CA LYS A 126 3.27 -0.03 -23.53
C LYS A 126 3.92 -0.96 -22.51
N THR A 127 3.94 -2.27 -22.78
CA THR A 127 4.43 -3.31 -21.87
C THR A 127 5.84 -3.04 -21.35
N THR A 128 6.77 -2.67 -22.22
CA THR A 128 8.15 -2.38 -21.82
C THR A 128 8.24 -1.23 -20.82
N ILE A 129 7.54 -0.12 -21.10
CA ILE A 129 7.51 1.05 -20.20
C ILE A 129 6.82 0.70 -18.88
N ALA A 130 5.69 -0.02 -18.96
CA ALA A 130 4.95 -0.43 -17.75
C ALA A 130 5.80 -1.35 -16.86
N LEU A 131 6.55 -2.28 -17.48
CA LEU A 131 7.48 -3.16 -16.77
C LEU A 131 8.63 -2.36 -16.13
N SER A 132 9.34 -1.52 -16.92
CA SER A 132 10.44 -0.70 -16.39
C SER A 132 10.02 0.18 -15.21
N LEU A 133 8.83 0.81 -15.30
CA LEU A 133 8.30 1.62 -14.20
C LEU A 133 7.84 0.76 -13.02
N GLY A 134 7.36 -0.47 -13.25
CA GLY A 134 7.07 -1.44 -12.19
C GLY A 134 8.32 -1.81 -11.41
N LEU A 135 9.41 -2.16 -12.10
CA LEU A 135 10.71 -2.45 -11.48
C LEU A 135 11.25 -1.23 -10.71
N LEU A 136 11.19 -0.04 -11.30
CA LEU A 136 11.59 1.20 -10.64
C LEU A 136 10.76 1.47 -9.38
N TYR A 137 9.46 1.17 -9.39
CA TYR A 137 8.60 1.34 -8.21
C TYR A 137 9.08 0.52 -7.02
N ALA A 138 9.51 -0.72 -7.24
CA ALA A 138 10.04 -1.58 -6.19
C ALA A 138 11.33 -1.03 -5.56
N THR A 139 12.06 -0.15 -6.24
CA THR A 139 13.28 0.50 -5.71
C THR A 139 13.00 1.82 -4.99
N THR A 140 11.75 2.27 -4.95
CA THR A 140 11.41 3.54 -4.30
C THR A 140 11.62 3.50 -2.79
N PHE A 141 11.81 4.67 -2.20
CA PHE A 141 11.97 4.83 -0.76
C PHE A 141 10.82 4.21 0.05
N SER A 142 9.58 4.39 -0.40
CA SER A 142 8.39 3.83 0.26
C SER A 142 8.38 2.30 0.33
N ILE A 143 9.06 1.62 -0.59
CA ILE A 143 9.21 0.16 -0.56
C ILE A 143 10.47 -0.24 0.20
N GLN A 144 11.64 0.28 -0.19
CA GLN A 144 12.93 -0.19 0.34
C GLN A 144 13.18 0.23 1.78
N TYR A 145 12.95 1.48 2.13
CA TYR A 145 13.22 2.00 3.47
C TYR A 145 12.35 1.33 4.54
N TRP A 146 11.04 1.27 4.32
CA TRP A 146 10.12 0.68 5.29
C TRP A 146 10.20 -0.85 5.36
N THR A 147 10.62 -1.51 4.28
CA THR A 147 10.95 -2.93 4.29
C THR A 147 12.10 -3.24 5.25
N MET A 148 13.12 -2.38 5.27
CA MET A 148 14.28 -2.56 6.12
C MET A 148 14.02 -2.12 7.56
N ARG A 149 13.23 -1.07 7.80
CA ARG A 149 13.02 -0.51 9.14
C ARG A 149 11.86 -1.11 9.90
N GLN A 150 10.79 -1.46 9.25
CA GLN A 150 9.58 -1.93 9.92
C GLN A 150 9.12 -3.32 9.47
N GLY A 151 9.48 -3.74 8.24
CA GLY A 151 9.03 -5.01 7.69
C GLY A 151 7.52 -5.11 7.41
N PHE A 152 6.79 -4.02 7.46
CA PHE A 152 5.33 -4.01 7.41
C PHE A 152 4.74 -2.93 6.51
N SER A 153 5.04 -1.64 6.74
CA SER A 153 4.36 -0.51 6.07
C SER A 153 4.51 -0.52 4.55
N SER A 154 5.62 -1.06 4.04
CA SER A 154 5.87 -1.21 2.61
C SER A 154 4.88 -2.13 1.90
N TRP A 155 4.22 -3.06 2.58
CA TRP A 155 3.17 -3.90 1.98
C TRP A 155 1.95 -3.08 1.57
N GLY A 156 1.57 -2.10 2.39
CA GLY A 156 0.51 -1.16 2.02
C GLY A 156 0.88 -0.34 0.79
N ALA A 157 2.12 0.19 0.75
CA ALA A 157 2.63 0.90 -0.42
C ALA A 157 2.67 0.01 -1.67
N ALA A 158 3.12 -1.24 -1.54
CA ALA A 158 3.18 -2.20 -2.66
C ALA A 158 1.79 -2.53 -3.25
N LEU A 159 0.75 -2.58 -2.42
CA LEU A 159 -0.63 -2.83 -2.84
C LEU A 159 -1.32 -1.60 -3.44
N LEU A 160 -0.89 -0.40 -3.08
CA LEU A 160 -1.59 0.85 -3.42
C LEU A 160 -1.87 1.00 -4.92
N PRO A 161 -0.92 0.75 -5.85
CA PRO A 161 -1.20 0.86 -7.28
C PRO A 161 -2.28 -0.13 -7.75
N PHE A 162 -2.27 -1.36 -7.26
CA PHE A 162 -3.27 -2.37 -7.61
C PHE A 162 -4.65 -1.96 -7.11
N CYS A 163 -4.74 -1.54 -5.85
CA CYS A 163 -5.98 -1.07 -5.24
C CYS A 163 -6.50 0.23 -5.85
N PHE A 164 -5.68 0.98 -6.60
CA PHE A 164 -6.08 2.19 -7.30
C PHE A 164 -6.76 1.92 -8.67
N ILE A 165 -6.66 0.71 -9.21
CA ILE A 165 -7.25 0.34 -10.50
C ILE A 165 -8.75 0.66 -10.61
N PRO A 166 -9.61 0.45 -9.59
CA PRO A 166 -11.04 0.81 -9.67
C PRO A 166 -11.31 2.28 -10.02
N ALA A 167 -10.47 3.22 -9.53
CA ALA A 167 -10.61 4.63 -9.88
C ALA A 167 -10.29 4.88 -11.37
N ILE A 168 -9.28 4.24 -11.88
CA ILE A 168 -8.92 4.32 -13.31
C ILE A 168 -10.04 3.74 -14.19
N HIS A 169 -10.62 2.60 -13.79
CA HIS A 169 -11.78 2.02 -14.48
C HIS A 169 -12.97 2.98 -14.49
N TYR A 170 -13.27 3.60 -13.35
CA TYR A 170 -14.37 4.56 -13.29
C TYR A 170 -14.17 5.76 -14.23
N VAL A 171 -12.95 6.29 -14.32
CA VAL A 171 -12.63 7.39 -15.26
C VAL A 171 -12.77 6.99 -16.72
N PHE A 172 -12.33 5.79 -17.10
CA PHE A 172 -12.34 5.35 -18.50
C PHE A 172 -13.70 4.81 -18.96
N TYR A 173 -14.39 4.08 -18.08
CA TYR A 173 -15.62 3.34 -18.46
C TYR A 173 -16.89 3.93 -17.87
N GLN A 174 -16.80 4.95 -17.03
CA GLN A 174 -17.94 5.59 -16.34
C GLN A 174 -18.81 4.57 -15.58
N LYS A 175 -18.21 3.51 -15.08
CA LYS A 175 -18.88 2.43 -14.36
C LYS A 175 -18.14 2.09 -13.08
N VAL A 176 -18.83 2.14 -11.95
CA VAL A 176 -18.33 1.64 -10.68
C VAL A 176 -18.52 0.13 -10.62
N GLU A 177 -17.49 -0.58 -10.20
CA GLU A 177 -17.54 -2.02 -9.94
C GLU A 177 -17.49 -2.23 -8.42
N PRO A 178 -18.64 -2.35 -7.74
CA PRO A 178 -18.73 -2.25 -6.28
C PRO A 178 -17.95 -3.35 -5.58
N ILE A 179 -18.00 -4.58 -6.08
CA ILE A 179 -17.25 -5.70 -5.50
C ILE A 179 -15.74 -5.44 -5.60
N ARG A 180 -15.24 -5.01 -6.75
CA ARG A 180 -13.81 -4.74 -6.95
C ARG A 180 -13.34 -3.57 -6.09
N LEU A 181 -14.16 -2.53 -5.97
CA LEU A 181 -13.89 -1.38 -5.10
C LEU A 181 -13.84 -1.81 -3.63
N ALA A 182 -14.84 -2.57 -3.16
CA ALA A 182 -14.91 -3.05 -1.79
C ALA A 182 -13.73 -3.99 -1.44
N LEU A 183 -13.40 -4.93 -2.32
CA LEU A 183 -12.27 -5.84 -2.13
C LEU A 183 -10.93 -5.09 -2.11
N SER A 184 -10.73 -4.11 -2.98
CA SER A 184 -9.52 -3.29 -2.99
C SER A 184 -9.36 -2.50 -1.69
N MET A 185 -10.44 -1.88 -1.21
CA MET A 185 -10.44 -1.14 0.05
C MET A 185 -10.26 -2.06 1.26
N ALA A 186 -10.94 -3.21 1.30
CA ALA A 186 -10.82 -4.15 2.39
C ALA A 186 -9.42 -4.77 2.45
N LEU A 187 -8.84 -5.13 1.31
CA LEU A 187 -7.50 -5.70 1.24
C LEU A 187 -6.45 -4.73 1.80
N ILE A 188 -6.44 -3.49 1.32
CA ILE A 188 -5.44 -2.51 1.78
C ILE A 188 -5.66 -2.13 3.25
N PHE A 189 -6.92 -2.07 3.71
CA PHE A 189 -7.26 -1.80 5.11
C PHE A 189 -6.77 -2.91 6.04
N GLN A 190 -6.95 -4.18 5.66
CA GLN A 190 -6.46 -5.35 6.40
C GLN A 190 -4.93 -5.46 6.40
N VAL A 191 -4.25 -4.82 5.46
CA VAL A 191 -2.78 -4.80 5.41
C VAL A 191 -2.23 -3.59 6.16
N HIS A 192 -2.72 -2.38 5.86
CA HIS A 192 -2.17 -1.15 6.43
C HIS A 192 -3.20 0.00 6.39
N VAL A 193 -3.75 0.33 7.55
CA VAL A 193 -4.85 1.31 7.68
C VAL A 193 -4.49 2.69 7.11
N LEU A 194 -3.26 3.18 7.36
CA LEU A 194 -2.82 4.47 6.81
C LEU A 194 -2.77 4.45 5.27
N SER A 195 -2.35 3.34 4.65
CA SER A 195 -2.38 3.20 3.19
C SER A 195 -3.81 3.17 2.65
N ALA A 196 -4.77 2.62 3.41
CA ALA A 196 -6.18 2.69 3.04
C ALA A 196 -6.69 4.14 3.07
N LEU A 197 -6.32 4.93 4.08
CA LEU A 197 -6.64 6.35 4.14
C LEU A 197 -6.07 7.12 2.94
N ILE A 198 -4.80 6.88 2.61
CA ILE A 198 -4.16 7.47 1.42
C ILE A 198 -4.93 7.08 0.15
N LEU A 199 -5.35 5.82 0.02
CA LEU A 199 -6.14 5.36 -1.12
C LEU A 199 -7.50 6.08 -1.22
N VAL A 200 -8.20 6.30 -0.09
CA VAL A 200 -9.45 7.09 -0.07
C VAL A 200 -9.17 8.52 -0.56
N MET A 201 -8.13 9.17 -0.05
CA MET A 201 -7.75 10.52 -0.50
C MET A 201 -7.39 10.56 -1.99
N MET A 202 -6.80 9.51 -2.54
CA MET A 202 -6.55 9.39 -3.98
C MET A 202 -7.82 9.15 -4.78
N TYR A 203 -8.78 8.37 -4.25
CA TYR A 203 -10.04 8.10 -4.93
C TYR A 203 -10.93 9.34 -5.06
N LEU A 204 -11.03 10.14 -4.01
CA LEU A 204 -11.97 11.26 -3.93
C LEU A 204 -11.95 12.17 -5.17
N PRO A 205 -10.81 12.72 -5.62
CA PRO A 205 -10.79 13.61 -6.78
C PRO A 205 -11.26 12.93 -8.07
N PHE A 206 -10.95 11.63 -8.26
CA PHE A 206 -11.37 10.89 -9.44
C PHE A 206 -12.89 10.64 -9.45
N TYR A 207 -13.40 10.19 -8.31
CA TYR A 207 -14.83 9.90 -8.18
C TYR A 207 -15.67 11.18 -8.24
N LEU A 208 -15.29 12.22 -7.48
CA LEU A 208 -16.00 13.51 -7.49
C LEU A 208 -16.00 14.15 -8.88
N TYR A 209 -14.85 14.24 -9.52
CA TYR A 209 -14.78 14.84 -10.85
C TYR A 209 -15.65 14.08 -11.86
N THR A 210 -15.53 12.75 -11.90
CA THR A 210 -16.26 11.92 -12.84
C THR A 210 -17.77 11.95 -12.53
N PHE A 211 -18.14 11.92 -11.25
CA PHE A 211 -19.52 12.01 -10.79
C PHE A 211 -20.17 13.33 -11.20
N VAL A 212 -19.49 14.47 -10.95
CA VAL A 212 -20.01 15.80 -11.30
C VAL A 212 -20.27 15.92 -12.80
N LYS A 213 -19.40 15.37 -13.63
CA LYS A 213 -19.49 15.41 -15.10
C LYS A 213 -20.43 14.37 -15.72
N SER A 214 -20.91 13.42 -14.95
CA SER A 214 -21.81 12.38 -15.43
C SER A 214 -23.27 12.89 -15.60
N PRO A 215 -24.06 12.36 -16.56
CA PRO A 215 -25.50 12.59 -16.65
C PRO A 215 -26.22 12.16 -15.36
N ILE A 216 -27.40 12.76 -15.08
CA ILE A 216 -28.17 12.51 -13.85
C ILE A 216 -28.48 11.02 -13.65
N ALA A 217 -28.89 10.31 -14.71
CA ALA A 217 -29.16 8.87 -14.63
C ALA A 217 -27.94 8.07 -14.14
N LYS A 218 -26.73 8.38 -14.65
CA LYS A 218 -25.49 7.74 -14.22
C LYS A 218 -25.07 8.14 -12.81
N LYS A 219 -25.41 9.35 -12.35
CA LYS A 219 -25.14 9.77 -10.96
C LYS A 219 -25.87 8.90 -9.96
N LYS A 220 -27.15 8.61 -10.21
CA LYS A 220 -27.95 7.71 -9.35
C LYS A 220 -27.33 6.31 -9.31
N GLU A 221 -27.01 5.74 -10.47
CA GLU A 221 -26.36 4.44 -10.57
C GLU A 221 -25.02 4.42 -9.80
N THR A 222 -24.15 5.41 -10.05
CA THR A 222 -22.85 5.54 -9.36
C THR A 222 -23.04 5.62 -7.85
N PHE A 223 -23.98 6.42 -7.36
CA PHE A 223 -24.26 6.55 -5.94
C PHE A 223 -24.65 5.20 -5.32
N VAL A 224 -25.59 4.49 -5.94
CA VAL A 224 -26.03 3.16 -5.47
C VAL A 224 -24.84 2.17 -5.44
N GLN A 225 -24.04 2.14 -6.49
CA GLN A 225 -22.88 1.23 -6.57
C GLN A 225 -21.81 1.56 -5.51
N VAL A 226 -21.58 2.84 -5.22
CA VAL A 226 -20.66 3.26 -4.15
C VAL A 226 -21.21 2.86 -2.78
N VAL A 227 -22.51 3.05 -2.53
CA VAL A 227 -23.15 2.61 -1.27
C VAL A 227 -23.00 1.10 -1.09
N ILE A 228 -23.27 0.30 -2.13
CA ILE A 228 -23.04 -1.15 -2.11
C ILE A 228 -21.58 -1.46 -1.78
N ALA A 229 -20.62 -0.77 -2.41
CA ALA A 229 -19.21 -0.98 -2.13
C ALA A 229 -18.83 -0.67 -0.67
N VAL A 230 -19.40 0.40 -0.09
CA VAL A 230 -19.18 0.75 1.33
C VAL A 230 -19.75 -0.32 2.26
N ILE A 231 -20.98 -0.79 2.00
CA ILE A 231 -21.60 -1.88 2.80
C ILE A 231 -20.72 -3.14 2.73
N LEU A 232 -20.31 -3.56 1.53
CA LEU A 232 -19.44 -4.71 1.35
C LEU A 232 -18.08 -4.51 2.05
N PHE A 233 -17.49 -3.33 1.97
CA PHE A 233 -16.26 -2.99 2.69
C PHE A 233 -16.43 -3.15 4.20
N LEU A 234 -17.51 -2.60 4.78
CA LEU A 234 -17.79 -2.73 6.21
C LEU A 234 -17.97 -4.18 6.62
N LEU A 235 -18.67 -5.00 5.82
CA LEU A 235 -18.82 -6.42 6.07
C LEU A 235 -17.48 -7.17 6.02
N LEU A 236 -16.63 -6.89 5.02
CA LEU A 236 -15.32 -7.53 4.85
C LEU A 236 -14.28 -7.11 5.90
N THR A 237 -14.52 -6.03 6.62
CA THR A 237 -13.60 -5.48 7.62
C THR A 237 -14.19 -5.46 9.03
N VAL A 238 -15.33 -6.14 9.24
CA VAL A 238 -16.04 -6.19 10.52
C VAL A 238 -15.14 -6.67 11.68
N ASN A 239 -14.23 -7.59 11.40
CA ASN A 239 -13.25 -8.11 12.35
C ASN A 239 -12.27 -7.05 12.89
N VAL A 240 -12.15 -5.90 12.25
CA VAL A 240 -11.30 -4.80 12.72
C VAL A 240 -12.15 -3.71 13.41
N TRP A 241 -13.10 -3.12 12.69
CA TRP A 241 -13.84 -1.97 13.21
C TRP A 241 -14.79 -2.33 14.36
N LEU A 242 -15.38 -3.54 14.37
CA LEU A 242 -16.23 -3.98 15.48
C LEU A 242 -15.42 -4.14 16.77
N VAL A 243 -14.21 -4.69 16.68
CA VAL A 243 -13.31 -4.80 17.84
C VAL A 243 -12.89 -3.41 18.33
N LEU A 244 -12.58 -2.48 17.42
CA LEU A 244 -12.27 -1.09 17.78
C LEU A 244 -13.41 -0.41 18.53
N LEU A 245 -14.65 -0.59 18.06
CA LEU A 245 -15.84 -0.04 18.74
C LEU A 245 -16.04 -0.64 20.13
N TYR A 246 -15.89 -1.96 20.26
CA TYR A 246 -16.00 -2.64 21.55
C TYR A 246 -14.93 -2.17 22.53
N LEU A 247 -13.68 -2.07 22.09
CA LEU A 247 -12.55 -1.68 22.93
C LEU A 247 -12.63 -0.21 23.37
N ARG A 248 -13.24 0.67 22.57
CA ARG A 248 -13.44 2.07 22.93
C ARG A 248 -14.23 2.25 24.24
N GLY A 249 -15.16 1.34 24.54
CA GLY A 249 -15.97 1.37 25.74
C GLY A 249 -15.27 0.82 26.99
N THR A 250 -14.21 0.02 26.82
CA THR A 250 -13.56 -0.73 27.91
C THR A 250 -12.10 -0.36 28.15
N ASN A 251 -11.49 0.41 27.25
CA ASN A 251 -10.08 0.79 27.34
C ASN A 251 -9.90 2.30 27.15
N HIS A 252 -9.02 2.89 27.95
CA HIS A 252 -8.52 4.22 27.68
C HIS A 252 -7.44 4.14 26.61
N LEU A 253 -7.71 4.75 25.45
CA LEU A 253 -6.67 4.98 24.45
C LEU A 253 -5.78 6.09 24.97
N LEU A 254 -4.47 5.89 24.89
CA LEU A 254 -3.51 6.98 25.11
C LEU A 254 -3.79 8.09 24.10
N ASP A 255 -3.64 9.33 24.54
CA ASP A 255 -3.72 10.47 23.65
C ASP A 255 -2.74 10.27 22.48
N PRO A 256 -3.14 10.67 21.26
CA PRO A 256 -2.24 10.55 20.12
C PRO A 256 -0.95 11.32 20.43
N PHE A 257 0.18 10.66 20.15
CA PHE A 257 1.48 11.31 20.27
C PHE A 257 1.52 12.48 19.28
N ILE A 258 1.41 13.69 19.79
CA ILE A 258 1.54 14.89 18.99
C ILE A 258 3.03 15.12 18.75
N ASN A 259 3.51 14.68 17.58
CA ASN A 259 4.85 15.04 17.16
C ASN A 259 4.84 16.51 16.69
N ARG A 260 5.15 17.42 17.61
CA ARG A 260 5.27 18.86 17.33
C ARG A 260 6.32 19.18 16.23
N GLU A 261 7.09 18.18 15.82
CA GLU A 261 8.10 18.30 14.79
C GLU A 261 7.65 17.78 13.40
N ILE A 262 6.36 17.40 13.23
CA ILE A 262 5.87 16.92 11.92
C ILE A 262 6.18 17.93 10.83
N GLY A 263 5.92 19.22 11.05
CA GLY A 263 6.26 20.28 10.12
C GLY A 263 7.77 20.47 9.92
N LYS A 264 8.59 20.26 10.94
CA LYS A 264 10.06 20.34 10.86
C LYS A 264 10.67 19.11 10.17
N ASN A 265 9.96 18.01 10.14
CA ASN A 265 10.37 16.75 9.51
C ASN A 265 9.83 16.61 8.08
N GLY A 266 9.11 17.59 7.57
CA GLY A 266 8.69 17.67 6.18
C GLY A 266 9.86 17.87 5.20
N ILE A 267 9.55 17.82 3.92
CA ILE A 267 10.55 17.93 2.83
C ILE A 267 11.35 19.24 2.93
N ASP A 268 10.75 20.28 3.46
CA ASP A 268 11.31 21.65 3.60
C ASP A 268 11.93 21.94 4.97
N GLY A 269 11.67 21.11 5.98
CA GLY A 269 11.92 21.48 7.36
C GLY A 269 13.23 21.02 7.95
N THR A 270 13.81 19.92 7.50
CA THR A 270 15.09 19.46 8.04
C THR A 270 15.83 18.55 7.08
N ALA A 271 17.15 18.66 7.11
CA ALA A 271 18.10 17.88 6.32
C ALA A 271 17.93 16.35 6.46
N ARG A 272 17.22 15.84 7.46
CA ARG A 272 17.12 14.39 7.70
C ARG A 272 16.36 13.65 6.61
N TYR A 273 15.22 14.16 6.12
CA TYR A 273 14.47 13.47 5.06
C TYR A 273 15.11 13.67 3.68
N TRP A 274 15.72 14.81 3.43
CA TRP A 274 16.50 15.03 2.22
C TRP A 274 17.70 14.08 2.11
N LEU A 275 18.35 13.76 3.23
CA LEU A 275 19.44 12.79 3.26
C LEU A 275 19.03 11.37 2.87
N TYR A 276 17.76 11.01 3.07
CA TYR A 276 17.24 9.68 2.73
C TYR A 276 16.54 9.63 1.38
N THR A 277 16.22 10.78 0.78
CA THR A 277 15.61 10.83 -0.56
C THR A 277 16.73 10.88 -1.59
N PRO A 278 16.85 9.88 -2.49
CA PRO A 278 17.88 9.90 -3.52
C PRO A 278 17.78 11.20 -4.35
N ILE A 279 18.91 11.86 -4.61
CA ILE A 279 18.98 13.07 -5.44
C ILE A 279 18.32 12.84 -6.80
N SER A 280 18.52 11.65 -7.38
CA SER A 280 17.87 11.23 -8.63
C SER A 280 16.34 11.30 -8.56
N LEU A 281 15.74 10.91 -7.43
CA LEU A 281 14.29 11.01 -7.24
C LEU A 281 13.84 12.47 -7.13
N MET A 282 14.59 13.32 -6.43
CA MET A 282 14.30 14.75 -6.33
C MET A 282 14.36 15.43 -7.70
N VAL A 283 15.38 15.11 -8.50
CA VAL A 283 15.49 15.60 -9.87
C VAL A 283 14.30 15.17 -10.71
N LEU A 284 13.90 13.89 -10.63
CA LEU A 284 12.72 13.37 -11.34
C LEU A 284 11.44 14.09 -10.92
N LEU A 285 11.25 14.38 -9.62
CA LEU A 285 10.08 15.10 -9.11
C LEU A 285 10.03 16.53 -9.64
N ILE A 286 11.18 17.23 -9.67
CA ILE A 286 11.29 18.58 -10.24
C ILE A 286 11.00 18.56 -11.74
N LEU A 287 11.61 17.62 -12.48
CA LEU A 287 11.37 17.47 -13.92
C LEU A 287 9.89 17.15 -14.21
N GLN A 288 9.27 16.32 -13.40
CA GLN A 288 7.85 16.01 -13.49
C GLN A 288 6.97 17.24 -13.26
N PHE A 289 7.33 18.08 -12.29
CA PHE A 289 6.63 19.33 -12.02
C PHE A 289 6.73 20.29 -13.22
N ILE A 290 7.94 20.52 -13.72
CA ILE A 290 8.19 21.36 -14.89
C ILE A 290 7.41 20.84 -16.10
N TYR A 291 7.50 19.53 -16.37
CA TYR A 291 6.77 18.88 -17.46
C TYR A 291 5.25 19.06 -17.33
N ALA A 292 4.72 18.92 -16.12
CA ALA A 292 3.30 19.09 -15.84
C ALA A 292 2.84 20.53 -16.13
N VAL A 293 3.59 21.53 -15.66
CA VAL A 293 3.28 22.95 -15.90
C VAL A 293 3.31 23.27 -17.39
N LEU A 294 4.37 22.89 -18.10
CA LEU A 294 4.54 23.19 -19.52
C LEU A 294 3.49 22.49 -20.42
N ASN A 295 3.00 21.31 -20.02
CA ASN A 295 2.07 20.54 -20.83
C ASN A 295 0.63 20.52 -20.27
N TRP A 296 0.33 21.33 -19.26
CA TRP A 296 -0.97 21.30 -18.57
C TRP A 296 -2.17 21.41 -19.51
N LYS A 297 -2.09 22.29 -20.50
CA LYS A 297 -3.16 22.47 -21.50
C LYS A 297 -3.40 21.23 -22.37
N LYS A 298 -2.35 20.44 -22.64
CA LYS A 298 -2.38 19.23 -23.48
C LYS A 298 -2.82 17.99 -22.76
N PHE A 299 -2.86 17.99 -21.42
CA PHE A 299 -3.20 16.81 -20.64
C PHE A 299 -4.67 16.45 -20.74
N ALA A 300 -4.92 15.16 -20.93
CA ALA A 300 -6.25 14.59 -20.71
C ALA A 300 -6.70 14.82 -19.26
N LYS A 301 -8.01 14.92 -19.04
CA LYS A 301 -8.60 15.31 -17.74
C LYS A 301 -8.12 14.44 -16.58
N TRP A 302 -8.06 13.12 -16.77
CA TRP A 302 -7.58 12.19 -15.74
C TRP A 302 -6.10 12.41 -15.38
N LYS A 303 -5.26 12.81 -16.35
CA LYS A 303 -3.86 13.17 -16.07
C LYS A 303 -3.76 14.43 -15.22
N LYS A 304 -4.63 15.42 -15.45
CA LYS A 304 -4.72 16.64 -14.61
C LYS A 304 -5.10 16.28 -13.17
N ILE A 305 -6.05 15.35 -12.97
CA ILE A 305 -6.45 14.87 -11.64
C ILE A 305 -5.26 14.20 -10.94
N LEU A 306 -4.52 13.33 -11.63
CA LEU A 306 -3.32 12.70 -11.08
C LEU A 306 -2.27 13.73 -10.62
N HIS A 307 -1.99 14.74 -11.43
CA HIS A 307 -1.04 15.80 -11.06
C HIS A 307 -1.56 16.65 -9.90
N PHE A 308 -2.88 16.92 -9.86
CA PHE A 308 -3.50 17.62 -8.75
C PHE A 308 -3.36 16.84 -7.43
N ILE A 309 -3.62 15.53 -7.45
CA ILE A 309 -3.39 14.66 -6.29
C ILE A 309 -1.91 14.69 -5.88
N TYR A 310 -1.00 14.58 -6.84
CA TYR A 310 0.43 14.67 -6.58
C TYR A 310 0.79 15.97 -5.88
N PHE A 311 0.30 17.13 -6.32
CA PHE A 311 0.57 18.41 -5.69
C PHE A 311 -0.03 18.52 -4.29
N ILE A 312 -1.23 17.96 -4.07
CA ILE A 312 -1.83 17.91 -2.72
C ILE A 312 -0.92 17.10 -1.80
N PHE A 313 -0.53 15.89 -2.18
CA PHE A 313 0.33 15.07 -1.32
C PHE A 313 1.71 15.69 -1.13
N PHE A 314 2.26 16.32 -2.15
CA PHE A 314 3.50 17.08 -2.01
C PHE A 314 3.34 18.19 -0.98
N PHE A 315 2.30 19.03 -1.10
CA PHE A 315 2.00 20.09 -0.14
C PHE A 315 1.79 19.57 1.28
N LEU A 316 1.03 18.49 1.45
CA LEU A 316 0.83 17.84 2.75
C LEU A 316 2.13 17.28 3.35
N SER A 317 3.13 16.99 2.54
CA SER A 317 4.44 16.51 3.02
C SER A 317 5.39 17.65 3.40
N THR A 318 5.02 18.91 3.18
CA THR A 318 5.83 20.09 3.51
C THR A 318 5.45 20.66 4.87
N GLY A 319 6.32 21.46 5.46
CA GLY A 319 6.06 22.23 6.68
C GLY A 319 5.10 23.41 6.47
N LEU A 320 4.70 23.69 5.22
CA LEU A 320 3.73 24.74 4.89
C LEU A 320 2.30 24.35 5.27
N PHE A 321 2.02 23.05 5.38
CA PHE A 321 0.71 22.57 5.84
C PHE A 321 0.63 22.63 7.37
N PRO A 322 -0.39 23.27 7.95
CA PRO A 322 -0.56 23.36 9.39
C PRO A 322 -1.05 22.01 9.97
N TRP A 323 -0.13 21.17 10.36
CA TRP A 323 -0.39 19.88 11.01
C TRP A 323 -0.75 20.02 12.53
N GLN A 324 -1.17 21.18 12.95
CA GLN A 324 -1.54 21.46 14.36
C GLN A 324 -2.94 21.02 14.69
#